data_b9cea60795b0c0c1b9552e6ec6a5e7a3
#
_entry.id   b9cea60795b0c0c1b9552e6ec6a5e7a3
#
_cell.length_a   1.000
_cell.length_b   1.000
_cell.length_c   1.000
_cell.angle_alpha   90.00
_cell.angle_beta   90.00
_cell.angle_gamma   90.00
#
_symmetry.space_group_name_H-M   'P 1'
#
loop_
_entity.id
_entity.type
_entity.pdbx_description
1 polymer ?
#
loop_
_entity_poly.entity_id
_entity_poly.type
_entity_poly.pdbx_seq_one_letter_code
_entity_poly.pdbx_strand_id
1 'polypeptide(L)'
;MTEEAVVRVRRIMPAVPEEVFDAWLDPAALREWMCPRPTRCVAVEVDPTVGGAFRFDVDDEGVSVLITGRFTTIDRPRRLEFTWSNSYWADPTAASVVAVAFEPLQDDQTLMSIEHTLLPAEEYDSFHAGWIRTADQLADVLADR
;
A
#
# COMPACT_ATOMS: atom_id res chain seq x y z
N MET A 1 -7.74 -12.66 -26.08
CA MET A 1 -7.96 -11.50 -25.20
C MET A 1 -7.41 -11.82 -23.83
N THR A 2 -6.45 -11.06 -23.42
CA THR A 2 -5.83 -11.26 -22.11
C THR A 2 -6.61 -10.48 -21.05
N GLU A 3 -7.08 -11.19 -20.03
CA GLU A 3 -7.64 -10.52 -18.88
C GLU A 3 -6.52 -9.87 -18.08
N GLU A 4 -6.73 -8.63 -17.67
CA GLU A 4 -5.79 -7.98 -16.77
C GLU A 4 -5.78 -8.71 -15.45
N ALA A 5 -4.59 -9.06 -14.99
CA ALA A 5 -4.43 -9.62 -13.67
C ALA A 5 -4.61 -8.52 -12.63
N VAL A 6 -5.47 -8.75 -11.66
CA VAL A 6 -5.71 -7.83 -10.54
C VAL A 6 -5.28 -8.51 -9.26
N VAL A 7 -4.38 -7.88 -8.51
CA VAL A 7 -4.05 -8.33 -7.16
C VAL A 7 -5.15 -7.83 -6.23
N ARG A 8 -5.81 -8.75 -5.53
CA ARG A 8 -6.85 -8.44 -4.55
C ARG A 8 -6.48 -9.04 -3.21
N VAL A 9 -6.45 -8.21 -2.18
CA VAL A 9 -6.17 -8.65 -0.81
C VAL A 9 -7.20 -8.01 0.11
N ARG A 10 -7.81 -8.82 0.96
CA ARG A 10 -8.75 -8.37 1.98
C ARG A 10 -8.25 -8.78 3.34
N ARG A 11 -8.36 -7.88 4.30
CA ARG A 11 -7.91 -8.14 5.67
C ARG A 11 -8.79 -7.38 6.66
N ILE A 12 -9.25 -8.07 7.70
CA ILE A 12 -9.94 -7.39 8.80
C ILE A 12 -8.88 -6.75 9.70
N MET A 13 -9.06 -5.45 9.95
CA MET A 13 -8.16 -4.66 10.77
C MET A 13 -8.75 -4.43 12.16
N PRO A 14 -7.94 -4.50 13.23
CA PRO A 14 -8.42 -4.35 14.61
C PRO A 14 -8.53 -2.88 15.04
N ALA A 15 -9.09 -2.03 14.18
CA ALA A 15 -9.24 -0.60 14.43
C ALA A 15 -10.37 -0.04 13.56
N VAL A 16 -10.88 1.14 13.96
CA VAL A 16 -11.93 1.83 13.19
C VAL A 16 -11.38 2.36 11.87
N PRO A 17 -12.25 2.58 10.85
CA PRO A 17 -11.79 3.01 9.52
C PRO A 17 -10.89 4.25 9.53
N GLU A 18 -11.16 5.23 10.37
CA GLU A 18 -10.35 6.45 10.47
C GLU A 18 -8.89 6.15 10.83
N GLU A 19 -8.68 5.25 11.79
CA GLU A 19 -7.33 4.86 12.21
C GLU A 19 -6.61 4.06 11.13
N VAL A 20 -7.31 3.14 10.49
CA VAL A 20 -6.73 2.33 9.41
C VAL A 20 -6.35 3.23 8.24
N PHE A 21 -7.26 4.12 7.85
CA PHE A 21 -7.03 5.06 6.76
C PHE A 21 -5.82 5.96 7.04
N ASP A 22 -5.76 6.54 8.23
CA ASP A 22 -4.69 7.47 8.59
C ASP A 22 -3.30 6.80 8.59
N ALA A 23 -3.23 5.49 8.88
CA ALA A 23 -1.98 4.74 8.83
C ALA A 23 -1.37 4.68 7.43
N TRP A 24 -2.17 4.85 6.38
CA TRP A 24 -1.70 4.88 5.00
C TRP A 24 -1.09 6.24 4.61
N LEU A 25 -1.31 7.28 5.39
CA LEU A 25 -0.84 8.64 5.07
C LEU A 25 0.19 9.17 6.08
N ASP A 26 0.42 8.46 7.17
CA ASP A 26 1.36 8.86 8.21
C ASP A 26 2.75 8.29 7.91
N PRO A 27 3.76 9.13 7.62
CA PRO A 27 5.10 8.64 7.29
C PRO A 27 5.72 7.76 8.38
N ALA A 28 5.52 8.09 9.65
CA ALA A 28 6.07 7.30 10.75
C ALA A 28 5.44 5.90 10.80
N ALA A 29 4.12 5.83 10.61
CA ALA A 29 3.42 4.53 10.57
C ALA A 29 3.85 3.72 9.34
N LEU A 30 3.92 4.35 8.16
CA LEU A 30 4.29 3.68 6.92
C LEU A 30 5.68 3.03 7.01
N ARG A 31 6.63 3.65 7.71
CA ARG A 31 7.94 3.05 7.91
C ARG A 31 7.87 1.72 8.68
N GLU A 32 6.86 1.56 9.52
CA GLU A 32 6.71 0.35 10.33
C GLU A 32 6.05 -0.79 9.58
N TRP A 33 5.11 -0.49 8.66
CA TRP A 33 4.28 -1.56 8.11
C TRP A 33 4.29 -1.69 6.59
N MET A 34 4.66 -0.65 5.81
CA MET A 34 4.43 -0.65 4.36
C MET A 34 5.26 -1.68 3.60
N CYS A 35 6.50 -1.93 3.98
CA CYS A 35 7.34 -2.84 3.22
C CYS A 35 7.31 -4.25 3.82
N PRO A 36 7.05 -5.29 2.98
CA PRO A 36 7.02 -6.66 3.49
C PRO A 36 8.42 -7.10 3.93
N ARG A 37 8.52 -7.55 5.17
CA ARG A 37 9.81 -8.03 5.70
C ARG A 37 10.33 -9.20 4.86
N PRO A 38 11.64 -9.30 4.59
CA PRO A 38 12.74 -8.55 5.22
C PRO A 38 13.05 -7.19 4.61
N THR A 39 12.29 -6.72 3.62
CA THR A 39 12.49 -5.38 3.09
C THR A 39 12.13 -4.32 4.13
N ARG A 40 12.76 -3.15 4.04
CA ARG A 40 12.58 -2.07 5.01
C ARG A 40 12.38 -0.75 4.30
N CYS A 41 11.37 0.01 4.72
CA CYS A 41 11.24 1.42 4.33
C CYS A 41 12.19 2.24 5.20
N VAL A 42 13.26 2.75 4.62
CA VAL A 42 14.27 3.52 5.36
C VAL A 42 13.96 5.01 5.37
N ALA A 43 13.19 5.49 4.41
CA ALA A 43 12.70 6.87 4.38
C ALA A 43 11.34 6.91 3.68
N VAL A 44 10.45 7.74 4.20
CA VAL A 44 9.10 7.91 3.67
C VAL A 44 8.78 9.39 3.58
N GLU A 45 8.34 9.84 2.40
CA GLU A 45 7.83 11.18 2.18
C GLU A 45 6.41 11.07 1.63
N VAL A 46 5.47 11.83 2.19
CA VAL A 46 4.07 11.80 1.77
C VAL A 46 3.51 13.22 1.75
N ASP A 47 2.94 13.61 0.61
CA ASP A 47 2.09 14.79 0.51
C ASP A 47 0.64 14.28 0.44
N PRO A 48 -0.12 14.32 1.55
CA PRO A 48 -1.41 13.66 1.64
C PRO A 48 -2.55 14.49 1.04
N THR A 49 -2.36 14.95 -0.19
CA THR A 49 -3.37 15.71 -0.92
C THR A 49 -3.56 15.09 -2.30
N VAL A 50 -4.73 15.30 -2.91
CA VAL A 50 -4.97 14.86 -4.28
C VAL A 50 -3.98 15.54 -5.22
N GLY A 51 -3.28 14.77 -6.03
CA GLY A 51 -2.17 15.24 -6.87
C GLY A 51 -0.84 15.27 -6.16
N GLY A 52 -0.82 15.10 -4.83
CA GLY A 52 0.41 15.05 -4.04
C GLY A 52 1.20 13.78 -4.30
N ALA A 53 2.52 13.87 -4.18
CA ALA A 53 3.42 12.75 -4.42
C ALA A 53 3.77 12.03 -3.13
N PHE A 54 4.10 10.75 -3.25
CA PHE A 54 4.74 10.01 -2.18
C PHE A 54 6.00 9.32 -2.70
N ARG A 55 6.90 9.04 -1.76
CA ARG A 55 8.16 8.37 -2.07
C ARG A 55 8.57 7.48 -0.91
N PHE A 56 8.89 6.22 -1.23
CA PHE A 56 9.46 5.27 -0.27
C PHE A 56 10.84 4.87 -0.73
N ASP A 57 11.85 5.13 0.09
CA ASP A 57 13.20 4.59 -0.10
C ASP A 57 13.24 3.25 0.63
N VAL A 58 13.47 2.17 -0.12
CA VAL A 58 13.37 0.80 0.38
C VAL A 58 14.73 0.15 0.33
N ASP A 59 15.10 -0.53 1.41
CA ASP A 59 16.27 -1.41 1.46
C ASP A 59 15.78 -2.85 1.34
N ASP A 60 16.10 -3.49 0.23
CA ASP A 60 15.78 -4.89 -0.03
C ASP A 60 17.06 -5.70 0.08
N GLU A 61 17.39 -6.11 1.32
CA GLU A 61 18.57 -6.92 1.64
C GLU A 61 19.87 -6.35 1.03
N GLY A 62 20.05 -5.03 1.20
CA GLY A 62 21.22 -4.31 0.70
C GLY A 62 21.03 -3.69 -0.67
N VAL A 63 19.93 -3.95 -1.35
CA VAL A 63 19.60 -3.34 -2.65
C VAL A 63 18.63 -2.19 -2.44
N SER A 64 18.98 -1.00 -2.93
CA SER A 64 18.11 0.17 -2.83
C SER A 64 17.04 0.14 -3.91
N VAL A 65 15.79 0.28 -3.49
CA VAL A 65 14.63 0.35 -4.38
C VAL A 65 13.87 1.63 -4.07
N LEU A 66 13.44 2.33 -5.11
CA LEU A 66 12.64 3.53 -4.97
C LEU A 66 11.22 3.26 -5.44
N ILE A 67 10.25 3.51 -4.58
CA ILE A 67 8.82 3.43 -4.90
C ILE A 67 8.26 4.84 -4.89
N THR A 68 7.56 5.22 -5.95
CA THR A 68 6.96 6.55 -6.08
C THR A 68 5.52 6.46 -6.59
N GLY A 69 4.75 7.50 -6.32
CA GLY A 69 3.39 7.59 -6.83
C GLY A 69 2.76 8.93 -6.52
N ARG A 70 1.50 9.07 -6.93
CA ARG A 70 0.68 10.26 -6.67
C ARG A 70 -0.71 9.83 -6.25
N PHE A 71 -1.29 10.59 -5.33
CA PHE A 71 -2.66 10.34 -4.88
C PHE A 71 -3.64 10.87 -5.92
N THR A 72 -4.59 10.03 -6.30
CA THR A 72 -5.65 10.40 -7.24
C THR A 72 -7.01 10.53 -6.56
N THR A 73 -7.21 9.80 -5.46
CA THR A 73 -8.43 9.88 -4.66
C THR A 73 -8.07 9.81 -3.18
N ILE A 74 -8.57 10.76 -2.40
CA ILE A 74 -8.47 10.74 -0.93
C ILE A 74 -9.86 11.06 -0.39
N ASP A 75 -10.63 10.02 -0.07
CA ASP A 75 -11.97 10.13 0.48
C ASP A 75 -11.99 9.48 1.87
N ARG A 76 -11.57 10.25 2.86
CA ARG A 76 -11.43 9.77 4.24
C ARG A 76 -12.79 9.55 4.89
N PRO A 77 -13.03 8.44 5.56
CA PRO A 77 -12.13 7.29 5.78
C PRO A 77 -12.45 6.10 4.88
N ARG A 78 -13.08 6.32 3.71
CA ARG A 78 -13.66 5.25 2.90
C ARG A 78 -12.77 4.72 1.79
N ARG A 79 -12.00 5.60 1.13
CA ARG A 79 -11.30 5.19 -0.08
C ARG A 79 -10.04 6.01 -0.32
N LEU A 80 -9.00 5.32 -0.78
CA LEU A 80 -7.71 5.91 -1.13
C LEU A 80 -7.27 5.29 -2.46
N GLU A 81 -6.89 6.12 -3.43
CA GLU A 81 -6.34 5.63 -4.69
C GLU A 81 -5.07 6.39 -5.02
N PHE A 82 -4.08 5.66 -5.52
CA PHE A 82 -2.81 6.26 -5.89
C PHE A 82 -2.10 5.43 -6.95
N THR A 83 -1.19 6.07 -7.69
CA THR A 83 -0.32 5.37 -8.63
C THR A 83 0.86 4.78 -7.89
N TRP A 84 1.52 3.79 -8.52
CA TRP A 84 2.64 3.07 -7.92
C TRP A 84 3.64 2.73 -9.00
N SER A 85 4.88 3.16 -8.84
CA SER A 85 6.00 2.83 -9.73
C SER A 85 7.17 2.35 -8.91
N ASN A 86 7.94 1.44 -9.48
CA ASN A 86 9.06 0.82 -8.80
C ASN A 86 10.32 0.91 -9.66
N SER A 87 11.42 1.39 -9.08
CA SER A 87 12.64 1.67 -9.81
C SER A 87 13.32 0.44 -10.42
N TYR A 88 13.04 -0.76 -9.89
CA TYR A 88 13.64 -1.98 -10.42
C TYR A 88 12.85 -2.60 -11.58
N TRP A 89 11.67 -2.09 -11.89
CA TRP A 89 10.88 -2.62 -13.02
C TRP A 89 11.64 -2.41 -14.34
N ALA A 90 11.41 -3.31 -15.30
CA ALA A 90 12.00 -3.19 -16.63
C ALA A 90 11.71 -1.84 -17.29
N ASP A 91 10.51 -1.30 -17.03
CA ASP A 91 10.13 0.07 -17.39
C ASP A 91 9.84 0.85 -16.11
N PRO A 92 10.82 1.57 -15.55
CA PRO A 92 10.61 2.31 -14.30
C PRO A 92 9.67 3.52 -14.46
N THR A 93 9.27 3.87 -15.69
CA THR A 93 8.27 4.92 -15.94
C THR A 93 6.84 4.36 -15.92
N ALA A 94 6.68 3.03 -15.94
CA ALA A 94 5.36 2.41 -15.86
C ALA A 94 4.71 2.74 -14.53
N ALA A 95 3.42 3.07 -14.56
CA ALA A 95 2.64 3.35 -13.36
C ALA A 95 1.50 2.34 -13.25
N SER A 96 1.43 1.68 -12.11
CA SER A 96 0.29 0.85 -11.74
C SER A 96 -0.65 1.66 -10.87
N VAL A 97 -1.78 1.08 -10.49
CA VAL A 97 -2.80 1.77 -9.68
C VAL A 97 -3.18 0.91 -8.49
N VAL A 98 -3.15 1.51 -7.31
CA VAL A 98 -3.60 0.88 -6.07
C VAL A 98 -4.87 1.59 -5.60
N ALA A 99 -5.91 0.80 -5.32
CA ALA A 99 -7.14 1.29 -4.71
C ALA A 99 -7.36 0.57 -3.40
N VAL A 100 -7.61 1.32 -2.33
CA VAL A 100 -7.86 0.76 -1.00
C VAL A 100 -9.22 1.24 -0.53
N ALA A 101 -10.06 0.30 -0.10
CA ALA A 101 -11.36 0.61 0.48
C ALA A 101 -11.38 0.19 1.95
N PHE A 102 -12.08 0.97 2.76
CA PHE A 102 -12.18 0.76 4.21
C PHE A 102 -13.65 0.73 4.59
N GLU A 103 -14.13 -0.46 4.97
CA GLU A 103 -15.53 -0.67 5.32
C GLU A 103 -15.68 -0.93 6.82
N PRO A 104 -16.49 -0.13 7.53
CA PRO A 104 -16.65 -0.36 8.96
C PRO A 104 -17.36 -1.69 9.24
N LEU A 105 -16.87 -2.41 10.21
CA LEU A 105 -17.46 -3.63 10.74
C LEU A 105 -17.88 -3.41 12.19
N GLN A 106 -18.50 -4.43 12.79
CA GLN A 106 -18.84 -4.40 14.21
C GLN A 106 -17.56 -4.44 15.06
N ASP A 107 -17.67 -4.05 16.32
CA ASP A 107 -16.61 -4.12 17.33
C ASP A 107 -15.37 -3.29 16.97
N ASP A 108 -15.59 -2.10 16.37
CA ASP A 108 -14.53 -1.16 15.99
C ASP A 108 -13.48 -1.81 15.09
N GLN A 109 -13.95 -2.64 14.16
CA GLN A 109 -13.09 -3.28 13.16
C GLN A 109 -13.37 -2.68 11.78
N THR A 110 -12.45 -2.94 10.87
CA THR A 110 -12.54 -2.48 9.48
C THR A 110 -12.20 -3.60 8.53
N LEU A 111 -13.00 -3.78 7.48
CA LEU A 111 -12.60 -4.61 6.35
C LEU A 111 -11.82 -3.72 5.39
N MET A 112 -10.54 -3.99 5.26
CA MET A 112 -9.66 -3.30 4.31
C MET A 112 -9.51 -4.15 3.07
N SER A 113 -9.77 -3.55 1.90
CA SER A 113 -9.64 -4.22 0.60
C SER A 113 -8.63 -3.47 -0.25
N ILE A 114 -7.62 -4.17 -0.75
CA ILE A 114 -6.58 -3.62 -1.62
C ILE A 114 -6.77 -4.22 -3.00
N GLU A 115 -6.82 -3.38 -4.03
CA GLU A 115 -6.78 -3.80 -5.43
C GLU A 115 -5.62 -3.11 -6.12
N HIS A 116 -4.72 -3.88 -6.71
CA HIS A 116 -3.56 -3.37 -7.44
C HIS A 116 -3.69 -3.79 -8.90
N THR A 117 -3.85 -2.83 -9.79
CA THR A 117 -4.06 -3.04 -11.22
C THR A 117 -2.94 -2.45 -12.05
N LEU A 118 -2.86 -2.84 -13.32
CA LEU A 118 -1.87 -2.35 -14.27
C LEU A 118 -0.42 -2.65 -13.86
N LEU A 119 -0.24 -3.71 -13.08
CA LEU A 119 1.10 -4.21 -12.74
C LEU A 119 1.74 -4.84 -13.97
N PRO A 120 3.09 -4.76 -14.11
CA PRO A 120 3.78 -5.63 -15.05
C PRO A 120 3.39 -7.10 -14.78
N ALA A 121 3.13 -7.87 -15.83
CA ALA A 121 2.58 -9.23 -15.68
C ALA A 121 3.48 -10.13 -14.83
N GLU A 122 4.78 -9.98 -14.93
CA GLU A 122 5.77 -10.76 -14.18
C GLU A 122 5.78 -10.42 -12.67
N GLU A 123 5.15 -9.32 -12.26
CA GLU A 123 5.13 -8.88 -10.88
C GLU A 123 3.91 -9.33 -10.08
N TYR A 124 2.92 -9.94 -10.75
CA TYR A 124 1.64 -10.29 -10.11
C TYR A 124 1.82 -11.11 -8.83
N ASP A 125 2.52 -12.25 -8.93
CA ASP A 125 2.66 -13.17 -7.80
C ASP A 125 3.42 -12.54 -6.64
N SER A 126 4.47 -11.80 -6.96
CA SER A 126 5.30 -11.11 -5.97
C SER A 126 4.49 -10.06 -5.21
N PHE A 127 3.71 -9.25 -5.91
CA PHE A 127 2.89 -8.22 -5.27
C PHE A 127 1.71 -8.80 -4.50
N HIS A 128 1.13 -9.91 -4.99
CA HIS A 128 0.07 -10.57 -4.24
C HIS A 128 0.57 -11.05 -2.88
N ALA A 129 1.70 -11.76 -2.87
CA ALA A 129 2.32 -12.22 -1.63
C ALA A 129 2.77 -11.04 -0.75
N GLY A 130 3.33 -10.00 -1.37
CA GLY A 130 3.79 -8.81 -0.66
C GLY A 130 2.67 -8.06 0.04
N TRP A 131 1.54 -7.85 -0.64
CA TRP A 131 0.40 -7.17 -0.03
C TRP A 131 -0.22 -7.97 1.12
N ILE A 132 -0.26 -9.31 1.01
CA ILE A 132 -0.74 -10.15 2.12
C ILE A 132 0.13 -9.92 3.36
N ARG A 133 1.44 -9.99 3.20
CA ARG A 133 2.38 -9.78 4.32
C ARG A 133 2.30 -8.35 4.86
N THR A 134 2.23 -7.38 3.99
CA THR A 134 2.15 -5.96 4.37
C THR A 134 0.86 -5.68 5.14
N ALA A 135 -0.26 -6.25 4.71
CA ALA A 135 -1.53 -6.11 5.43
C ALA A 135 -1.47 -6.76 6.81
N ASP A 136 -0.81 -7.91 6.95
CA ASP A 136 -0.60 -8.53 8.26
C ASP A 136 0.25 -7.64 9.17
N GLN A 137 1.28 -7.00 8.63
CA GLN A 137 2.13 -6.07 9.38
C GLN A 137 1.34 -4.86 9.88
N LEU A 138 0.45 -4.32 9.03
CA LEU A 138 -0.43 -3.22 9.46
C LEU A 138 -1.37 -3.67 10.59
N ALA A 139 -1.95 -4.86 10.48
CA ALA A 139 -2.82 -5.38 11.52
C ALA A 139 -2.06 -5.50 12.86
N ASP A 140 -0.82 -5.95 12.83
CA ASP A 140 0.01 -6.07 14.04
C ASP A 140 0.29 -4.68 14.66
N VAL A 141 0.62 -3.70 13.84
CA VAL A 141 0.87 -2.32 14.31
C VAL A 141 -0.39 -1.73 14.96
N LEU A 142 -1.55 -1.92 14.34
CA LEU A 142 -2.81 -1.40 14.87
C LEU A 142 -3.24 -2.13 16.16
N ALA A 143 -2.95 -3.41 16.27
CA ALA A 143 -3.27 -4.18 17.48
C ALA A 143 -2.45 -3.74 18.69
N ASP A 144 -1.24 -3.21 18.47
CA ASP A 144 -0.33 -2.77 19.54
C ASP A 144 -0.61 -1.33 20.02
N ARG A 145 -1.57 -0.64 19.42
CA ARG A 145 -1.93 0.74 19.81
C ARG A 145 -2.97 0.81 20.91
#